data_0fb72438eeaa13604a532fac928c66eb
#
_entry.id   0fb72438eeaa13604a532fac928c66eb
#
_cell.length_a   1.000
_cell.length_b   1.000
_cell.length_c   1.000
_cell.angle_alpha   90.00
_cell.angle_beta   90.00
_cell.angle_gamma   90.00
#
_symmetry.space_group_name_H-M   'P 1'
#
loop_
_entity.id
_entity.type
_entity.pdbx_description
1 polymer ?
#
loop_
_entity_poly.entity_id
_entity_poly.type
_entity_poly.pdbx_seq_one_letter_code
_entity_poly.pdbx_strand_id
1 'polypeptide(L)'
;MNLNKLIFTENACYKAGRKITVKGIMVHSTGANNPWLKRYVGPDDGKLGKNQYNNHWNTYHPGGREVCVHGFIGKLADGTIATYQTLPWDHRGWHAGGSANNTHIGFEICEDGLADATYFGKVYQEAVELCAYLCKQYGLTEKNIICHSEGYKQGIASNHGDVMHWFPKHGKSMDTFRAAVKALLAADTEKDEPVQEETPAITYPEKLTSGYYRVRKTWKDSKSQVGAYRVLKNAKKAADKNPGTYVFTNDGVAIYPEKAAETYRIHTVVKGDTLWDIAKKYLGDGSRYPEIKALNDLKSNVIYSGWKLKIPN
;
A
#
# COMPACT_ATOMS: atom_id res chain seq x y z
N MET A 1 -0.61 -4.70 0.02
CA MET A 1 0.81 -4.91 0.39
C MET A 1 0.99 -4.82 1.90
N ASN A 2 1.64 -5.81 2.49
CA ASN A 2 1.98 -5.86 3.92
C ASN A 2 3.47 -5.51 4.12
N LEU A 3 3.80 -4.21 4.03
CA LEU A 3 5.18 -3.73 4.08
C LEU A 3 5.64 -3.48 5.52
N ASN A 4 6.65 -4.22 5.94
CA ASN A 4 7.38 -4.04 7.19
C ASN A 4 8.81 -3.55 6.91
N LYS A 5 9.51 -3.09 7.93
CA LYS A 5 10.86 -2.56 7.78
C LYS A 5 11.79 -3.12 8.85
N LEU A 6 12.86 -3.77 8.43
CA LEU A 6 13.97 -4.22 9.26
C LEU A 6 15.26 -4.03 8.47
N ILE A 7 15.88 -2.85 8.61
CA ILE A 7 17.09 -2.50 7.85
C ILE A 7 18.28 -3.30 8.37
N PHE A 8 19.03 -3.90 7.46
CA PHE A 8 20.22 -4.71 7.73
C PHE A 8 21.44 -3.84 8.05
N THR A 9 21.40 -3.22 9.22
CA THR A 9 22.47 -2.30 9.67
C THR A 9 23.83 -2.97 9.82
N GLU A 10 23.86 -4.29 10.02
CA GLU A 10 25.10 -5.06 10.12
C GLU A 10 25.67 -5.51 8.76
N ASN A 11 24.88 -5.42 7.69
CA ASN A 11 25.31 -5.84 6.35
C ASN A 11 26.31 -4.85 5.73
N ALA A 12 27.32 -5.39 5.03
CA ALA A 12 28.39 -4.60 4.38
C ALA A 12 27.82 -3.54 3.40
N CYS A 13 26.76 -3.85 2.64
CA CYS A 13 26.15 -2.89 1.74
C CYS A 13 25.55 -1.67 2.46
N TYR A 14 24.89 -1.90 3.60
CA TYR A 14 24.39 -0.80 4.42
C TYR A 14 25.54 0.05 5.00
N LYS A 15 26.55 -0.62 5.59
CA LYS A 15 27.71 0.05 6.19
C LYS A 15 28.53 0.86 5.19
N ALA A 16 28.58 0.40 3.92
CA ALA A 16 29.24 1.14 2.84
C ALA A 16 28.54 2.46 2.51
N GLY A 17 27.26 2.62 2.83
CA GLY A 17 26.49 3.86 2.68
C GLY A 17 26.34 4.37 1.23
N ARG A 18 26.68 3.56 0.22
CA ARG A 18 26.64 3.96 -1.19
C ARG A 18 25.22 4.15 -1.66
N LYS A 19 24.97 5.21 -2.40
CA LYS A 19 23.65 5.55 -2.96
C LYS A 19 23.57 5.23 -4.45
N ILE A 20 22.33 5.01 -4.91
CA ILE A 20 22.00 4.85 -6.33
C ILE A 20 20.96 5.88 -6.77
N THR A 21 21.00 6.24 -8.04
CA THR A 21 19.85 6.85 -8.72
C THR A 21 18.99 5.71 -9.24
N VAL A 22 17.80 5.55 -8.70
CA VAL A 22 16.91 4.44 -9.07
C VAL A 22 16.38 4.66 -10.49
N LYS A 23 16.68 3.69 -11.37
CA LYS A 23 16.25 3.68 -12.79
C LYS A 23 15.36 2.46 -13.11
N GLY A 24 15.28 1.48 -12.21
CA GLY A 24 14.48 0.29 -12.42
C GLY A 24 14.38 -0.58 -11.18
N ILE A 25 13.66 -1.66 -11.32
CA ILE A 25 13.41 -2.67 -10.29
C ILE A 25 13.79 -4.03 -10.87
N MET A 26 14.54 -4.83 -10.11
CA MET A 26 14.90 -6.19 -10.49
C MET A 26 14.25 -7.19 -9.55
N VAL A 27 13.42 -8.03 -10.12
CA VAL A 27 12.70 -9.10 -9.39
C VAL A 27 13.58 -10.34 -9.36
N HIS A 28 13.82 -10.85 -8.15
CA HIS A 28 14.54 -12.08 -7.89
C HIS A 28 13.67 -13.08 -7.15
N SER A 29 14.15 -14.31 -7.07
CA SER A 29 13.63 -15.33 -6.15
C SER A 29 14.78 -16.12 -5.56
N THR A 30 14.62 -16.62 -4.34
CA THR A 30 15.72 -17.08 -3.49
C THR A 30 16.43 -18.35 -3.97
N GLY A 31 15.90 -19.06 -4.95
CA GLY A 31 16.48 -20.32 -5.45
C GLY A 31 16.55 -21.43 -4.39
N ALA A 32 15.78 -21.31 -3.32
CA ALA A 32 15.84 -22.21 -2.17
C ALA A 32 14.43 -22.53 -1.66
N ASN A 33 14.15 -23.79 -1.41
CA ASN A 33 12.86 -24.22 -0.87
C ASN A 33 12.71 -23.80 0.61
N ASN A 34 12.50 -22.50 0.81
CA ASN A 34 12.23 -21.93 2.13
C ASN A 34 11.36 -20.68 2.04
N PRO A 35 10.04 -20.79 2.21
CA PRO A 35 9.10 -19.69 2.06
C PRO A 35 9.11 -18.72 3.26
N TRP A 36 9.86 -18.98 4.32
CA TRP A 36 9.82 -18.24 5.56
C TRP A 36 10.80 -17.07 5.59
N LEU A 37 10.29 -15.87 5.82
CA LEU A 37 11.10 -14.65 5.92
C LEU A 37 12.20 -14.75 6.97
N LYS A 38 11.94 -15.41 8.10
CA LYS A 38 12.94 -15.59 9.17
C LYS A 38 14.26 -16.22 8.72
N ARG A 39 14.26 -16.95 7.57
CA ARG A 39 15.50 -17.51 7.00
C ARG A 39 16.43 -16.41 6.49
N TYR A 40 15.89 -15.33 6.01
CA TYR A 40 16.63 -14.27 5.32
C TYR A 40 16.64 -12.96 6.10
N VAL A 41 15.56 -12.68 6.81
CA VAL A 41 15.34 -11.44 7.57
C VAL A 41 15.45 -11.72 9.06
N GLY A 42 16.19 -10.86 9.77
CA GLY A 42 16.36 -10.99 11.21
C GLY A 42 17.23 -9.87 11.79
N PRO A 43 17.31 -9.84 13.12
CA PRO A 43 16.74 -10.77 14.10
C PRO A 43 15.20 -10.76 14.14
N ASP A 44 14.61 -11.67 14.94
CA ASP A 44 13.16 -11.72 15.16
C ASP A 44 12.65 -10.40 15.75
N ASP A 45 11.61 -9.86 15.14
CA ASP A 45 10.93 -8.62 15.54
C ASP A 45 9.55 -8.89 16.18
N GLY A 46 9.28 -10.15 16.55
CA GLY A 46 8.01 -10.62 17.07
C GLY A 46 7.01 -11.07 16.00
N LYS A 47 7.29 -10.85 14.70
CA LYS A 47 6.46 -11.29 13.56
C LYS A 47 7.17 -12.37 12.74
N LEU A 48 8.47 -12.26 12.59
CA LEU A 48 9.28 -13.18 11.79
C LEU A 48 9.34 -14.58 12.38
N GLY A 49 9.39 -14.68 13.70
CA GLY A 49 9.66 -15.91 14.42
C GLY A 49 11.16 -16.25 14.50
N LYS A 50 11.51 -17.10 15.45
CA LYS A 50 12.90 -17.43 15.75
C LYS A 50 13.58 -18.16 14.58
N ASN A 51 14.73 -17.64 14.14
CA ASN A 51 15.68 -18.33 13.28
C ASN A 51 16.72 -19.05 14.14
N GLN A 52 16.54 -20.34 14.34
CA GLN A 52 17.40 -21.17 15.22
C GLN A 52 18.86 -21.26 14.75
N TYR A 53 19.13 -21.01 13.46
CA TYR A 53 20.47 -21.07 12.87
C TYR A 53 21.15 -19.71 12.81
N ASN A 54 20.45 -18.64 13.15
CA ASN A 54 20.92 -17.24 13.07
C ASN A 54 21.62 -16.91 11.73
N ASN A 55 21.11 -17.50 10.63
CA ASN A 55 21.69 -17.39 9.30
C ASN A 55 20.95 -16.40 8.39
N HIS A 56 20.27 -15.41 8.98
CA HIS A 56 19.67 -14.29 8.27
C HIS A 56 20.72 -13.36 7.67
N TRP A 57 20.29 -12.49 6.73
CA TRP A 57 21.23 -11.66 5.99
C TRP A 57 21.63 -10.34 6.69
N ASN A 58 21.10 -10.06 7.86
CA ASN A 58 21.55 -8.93 8.69
C ASN A 58 22.87 -9.30 9.43
N THR A 59 23.88 -9.62 8.65
CA THR A 59 25.25 -9.89 9.08
C THR A 59 26.20 -9.25 8.07
N TYR A 60 27.47 -9.05 8.43
CA TYR A 60 28.42 -8.33 7.57
C TYR A 60 28.55 -8.96 6.18
N HIS A 61 28.81 -10.26 6.13
CA HIS A 61 28.85 -11.05 4.90
C HIS A 61 27.98 -12.31 5.05
N PRO A 62 26.70 -12.28 4.64
CA PRO A 62 25.82 -13.43 4.74
C PRO A 62 26.37 -14.64 3.98
N GLY A 63 26.60 -15.77 4.70
CA GLY A 63 27.20 -16.95 4.10
C GLY A 63 28.59 -16.71 3.49
N GLY A 64 29.36 -15.75 4.02
CA GLY A 64 30.70 -15.39 3.54
C GLY A 64 30.72 -14.57 2.23
N ARG A 65 29.57 -14.05 1.78
CA ARG A 65 29.44 -13.32 0.51
C ARG A 65 28.94 -11.88 0.74
N GLU A 66 29.35 -10.98 -0.14
CA GLU A 66 28.78 -9.63 -0.23
C GLU A 66 27.44 -9.71 -0.96
N VAL A 67 26.36 -9.97 -0.24
CA VAL A 67 25.01 -10.01 -0.81
C VAL A 67 24.08 -9.13 0.02
N CYS A 68 23.25 -8.37 -0.67
CA CYS A 68 22.20 -7.59 -0.05
C CYS A 68 21.14 -7.21 -1.08
N VAL A 69 19.88 -7.42 -0.73
CA VAL A 69 18.73 -6.94 -1.48
C VAL A 69 17.99 -5.89 -0.68
N HIS A 70 17.13 -5.12 -1.34
CA HIS A 70 16.35 -4.06 -0.69
C HIS A 70 15.12 -4.58 0.04
N GLY A 71 14.67 -5.80 -0.29
CA GLY A 71 13.54 -6.42 0.38
C GLY A 71 13.41 -7.91 0.14
N PHE A 72 12.65 -8.55 1.02
CA PHE A 72 12.23 -9.94 0.88
C PHE A 72 10.71 -10.05 0.99
N ILE A 73 10.13 -10.96 0.21
CA ILE A 73 8.70 -11.31 0.25
C ILE A 73 8.57 -12.78 0.62
N GLY A 74 7.76 -13.09 1.64
CA GLY A 74 7.57 -14.48 2.09
C GLY A 74 6.63 -14.59 3.29
N LYS A 75 6.64 -15.76 3.95
CA LYS A 75 5.80 -16.05 5.11
C LYS A 75 6.36 -15.46 6.40
N LEU A 76 5.49 -14.83 7.19
CA LEU A 76 5.68 -14.55 8.61
C LEU A 76 5.50 -15.82 9.46
N ALA A 77 5.77 -15.74 10.76
CA ALA A 77 5.61 -16.86 11.70
C ALA A 77 4.18 -17.43 11.73
N ASP A 78 3.17 -16.60 11.52
CA ASP A 78 1.75 -16.98 11.47
C ASP A 78 1.30 -17.49 10.08
N GLY A 79 2.21 -17.54 9.10
CA GLY A 79 1.95 -17.97 7.73
C GLY A 79 1.38 -16.90 6.80
N THR A 80 1.12 -15.69 7.28
CA THR A 80 0.72 -14.57 6.42
C THR A 80 1.87 -14.12 5.53
N ILE A 81 1.56 -13.57 4.36
CA ILE A 81 2.58 -13.04 3.45
C ILE A 81 2.87 -11.59 3.81
N ALA A 82 4.16 -11.25 3.80
CA ALA A 82 4.63 -9.90 4.02
C ALA A 82 5.86 -9.57 3.17
N THR A 83 6.05 -8.27 2.95
CA THR A 83 7.29 -7.70 2.43
C THR A 83 8.08 -7.10 3.59
N TYR A 84 9.39 -7.38 3.65
CA TYR A 84 10.32 -6.69 4.53
C TYR A 84 11.31 -5.86 3.73
N GLN A 85 11.29 -4.55 3.96
CA GLN A 85 12.37 -3.69 3.47
C GLN A 85 13.61 -3.91 4.32
N THR A 86 14.72 -4.28 3.69
CA THR A 86 15.98 -4.68 4.36
C THR A 86 17.14 -3.74 4.08
N LEU A 87 17.03 -2.92 3.03
CA LEU A 87 17.98 -1.84 2.70
C LEU A 87 17.17 -0.59 2.33
N PRO A 88 17.61 0.65 2.65
CA PRO A 88 16.97 1.83 2.09
C PRO A 88 16.93 1.76 0.57
N TRP A 89 15.79 2.09 -0.05
CA TRP A 89 15.54 1.88 -1.47
C TRP A 89 16.56 2.60 -2.38
N ASP A 90 17.16 3.67 -1.91
CA ASP A 90 18.16 4.46 -2.61
C ASP A 90 19.61 4.02 -2.32
N HIS A 91 19.81 2.93 -1.57
CA HIS A 91 21.15 2.38 -1.33
C HIS A 91 21.55 1.41 -2.45
N ARG A 92 22.86 1.29 -2.64
CA ARG A 92 23.40 0.29 -3.55
C ARG A 92 23.34 -1.09 -2.90
N GLY A 93 22.53 -1.97 -3.43
CA GLY A 93 22.53 -3.38 -3.08
C GLY A 93 23.63 -4.17 -3.78
N TRP A 94 23.75 -5.45 -3.44
CA TRP A 94 24.60 -6.40 -4.16
C TRP A 94 23.75 -7.64 -4.47
N HIS A 95 22.96 -7.57 -5.55
CA HIS A 95 21.94 -8.57 -5.90
C HIS A 95 22.02 -9.05 -7.35
N ALA A 96 22.60 -8.25 -8.23
CA ALA A 96 22.55 -8.52 -9.68
C ALA A 96 23.86 -9.13 -10.24
N GLY A 97 24.95 -9.08 -9.48
CA GLY A 97 26.28 -9.50 -9.99
C GLY A 97 26.78 -8.69 -11.18
N GLY A 98 26.24 -7.48 -11.39
CA GLY A 98 26.59 -6.60 -12.51
C GLY A 98 26.23 -5.15 -12.28
N SER A 99 26.19 -4.36 -13.36
CA SER A 99 25.96 -2.91 -13.30
C SER A 99 24.57 -2.52 -12.81
N ALA A 100 23.58 -3.43 -12.86
CA ALA A 100 22.24 -3.20 -12.30
C ALA A 100 22.28 -2.89 -10.81
N ASN A 101 23.28 -3.37 -10.05
CA ASN A 101 23.49 -2.98 -8.66
C ASN A 101 23.60 -1.47 -8.44
N ASN A 102 23.96 -0.71 -9.47
CA ASN A 102 24.17 0.74 -9.39
C ASN A 102 22.91 1.55 -9.75
N THR A 103 21.83 0.88 -10.18
CA THR A 103 20.67 1.56 -10.75
C THR A 103 19.32 0.90 -10.41
N HIS A 104 19.31 -0.34 -9.96
CA HIS A 104 18.06 -1.07 -9.72
C HIS A 104 17.86 -1.38 -8.24
N ILE A 105 16.62 -1.22 -7.79
CA ILE A 105 16.15 -1.81 -6.54
C ILE A 105 15.95 -3.31 -6.79
N GLY A 106 16.61 -4.16 -6.02
CA GLY A 106 16.41 -5.62 -6.10
C GLY A 106 15.70 -6.15 -4.88
N PHE A 107 14.75 -7.06 -5.06
CA PHE A 107 14.10 -7.78 -3.97
C PHE A 107 13.95 -9.26 -4.30
N GLU A 108 13.90 -10.09 -3.27
CA GLU A 108 13.81 -11.54 -3.37
C GLU A 108 12.43 -12.04 -2.97
N ILE A 109 11.83 -12.91 -3.79
CA ILE A 109 10.64 -13.68 -3.42
C ILE A 109 11.11 -15.02 -2.86
N CYS A 110 10.76 -15.33 -1.62
CA CYS A 110 11.08 -16.62 -1.00
C CYS A 110 10.36 -17.76 -1.72
N GLU A 111 11.06 -18.79 -2.12
CA GLU A 111 10.49 -19.94 -2.83
C GLU A 111 10.04 -21.06 -1.87
N ASP A 112 9.08 -21.86 -2.30
CA ASP A 112 8.44 -22.94 -1.53
C ASP A 112 8.61 -24.34 -2.13
N GLY A 113 9.60 -24.53 -2.98
CA GLY A 113 9.76 -25.74 -3.79
C GLY A 113 9.06 -25.69 -5.13
N LEU A 114 8.51 -24.52 -5.49
CA LEU A 114 7.97 -24.15 -6.81
C LEU A 114 6.64 -24.80 -7.18
N ALA A 115 5.92 -25.43 -6.25
CA ALA A 115 4.73 -26.24 -6.57
C ALA A 115 3.41 -25.71 -5.99
N ASP A 116 3.43 -24.98 -4.87
CA ASP A 116 2.22 -24.49 -4.21
C ASP A 116 1.65 -23.25 -4.94
N ALA A 117 0.61 -23.47 -5.75
CA ALA A 117 -0.05 -22.39 -6.50
C ALA A 117 -0.72 -21.36 -5.60
N THR A 118 -1.17 -21.74 -4.39
CA THR A 118 -1.79 -20.82 -3.44
C THR A 118 -0.74 -19.89 -2.84
N TYR A 119 0.40 -20.43 -2.44
CA TYR A 119 1.53 -19.63 -1.96
C TYR A 119 2.05 -18.70 -3.06
N PHE A 120 2.31 -19.27 -4.24
CA PHE A 120 2.75 -18.49 -5.40
C PHE A 120 1.84 -17.31 -5.70
N GLY A 121 0.52 -17.55 -5.76
CA GLY A 121 -0.45 -16.47 -6.03
C GLY A 121 -0.36 -15.31 -5.03
N LYS A 122 -0.16 -15.62 -3.75
CA LYS A 122 -0.05 -14.61 -2.69
C LYS A 122 1.24 -13.80 -2.80
N VAL A 123 2.40 -14.44 -2.96
CA VAL A 123 3.69 -13.73 -3.06
C VAL A 123 3.84 -12.99 -4.39
N TYR A 124 3.25 -13.52 -5.47
CA TYR A 124 3.19 -12.84 -6.75
C TYR A 124 2.38 -11.54 -6.64
N GLN A 125 1.21 -11.60 -6.02
CA GLN A 125 0.38 -10.40 -5.80
C GLN A 125 1.10 -9.37 -4.92
N GLU A 126 1.73 -9.80 -3.83
CA GLU A 126 2.51 -8.91 -2.95
C GLU A 126 3.69 -8.26 -3.70
N ALA A 127 4.36 -9.01 -4.60
CA ALA A 127 5.44 -8.49 -5.43
C ALA A 127 4.94 -7.46 -6.46
N VAL A 128 3.77 -7.70 -7.08
CA VAL A 128 3.12 -6.74 -7.99
C VAL A 128 2.81 -5.43 -7.25
N GLU A 129 2.27 -5.52 -6.02
CA GLU A 129 1.96 -4.36 -5.19
C GLU A 129 3.22 -3.60 -4.75
N LEU A 130 4.30 -4.31 -4.40
CA LEU A 130 5.60 -3.69 -4.10
C LEU A 130 6.15 -2.94 -5.30
N CYS A 131 6.12 -3.55 -6.50
CA CYS A 131 6.58 -2.89 -7.72
C CYS A 131 5.75 -1.65 -8.06
N ALA A 132 4.43 -1.71 -7.93
CA ALA A 132 3.57 -0.54 -8.16
C ALA A 132 3.89 0.59 -7.15
N TYR A 133 4.09 0.26 -5.87
CA TYR A 133 4.52 1.20 -4.85
C TYR A 133 5.86 1.87 -5.19
N LEU A 134 6.87 1.09 -5.59
CA LEU A 134 8.19 1.60 -5.95
C LEU A 134 8.16 2.42 -7.25
N CYS A 135 7.37 2.01 -8.24
CA CYS A 135 7.18 2.79 -9.46
C CYS A 135 6.67 4.20 -9.16
N LYS A 136 5.67 4.32 -8.29
CA LYS A 136 5.13 5.63 -7.88
C LYS A 136 6.17 6.45 -7.12
N GLN A 137 6.91 5.81 -6.21
CA GLN A 137 7.90 6.51 -5.38
C GLN A 137 9.05 7.09 -6.21
N TYR A 138 9.41 6.45 -7.33
CA TYR A 138 10.58 6.81 -8.14
C TYR A 138 10.24 7.32 -9.54
N GLY A 139 8.97 7.54 -9.86
CA GLY A 139 8.54 8.00 -11.18
C GLY A 139 8.83 6.98 -12.29
N LEU A 140 8.76 5.68 -11.96
CA LEU A 140 8.98 4.58 -12.88
C LEU A 140 7.64 4.07 -13.44
N THR A 141 7.74 3.28 -14.51
CA THR A 141 6.60 2.55 -15.09
C THR A 141 6.86 1.04 -15.03
N GLU A 142 5.88 0.25 -15.42
CA GLU A 142 6.03 -1.21 -15.56
C GLU A 142 7.20 -1.60 -16.48
N LYS A 143 7.57 -0.75 -17.42
CA LYS A 143 8.68 -0.99 -18.37
C LYS A 143 10.06 -0.98 -17.72
N ASN A 144 10.17 -0.36 -16.54
CA ASN A 144 11.41 -0.31 -15.76
C ASN A 144 11.59 -1.53 -14.85
N ILE A 145 10.71 -2.53 -14.96
CA ILE A 145 10.75 -3.75 -14.16
C ILE A 145 11.30 -4.89 -15.00
N ILE A 146 12.37 -5.49 -14.53
CA ILE A 146 13.02 -6.66 -15.13
C ILE A 146 13.18 -7.76 -14.09
N CYS A 147 13.45 -8.98 -14.54
CA CYS A 147 13.96 -10.04 -13.66
C CYS A 147 15.46 -10.27 -13.90
N HIS A 148 16.08 -11.11 -13.07
CA HIS A 148 17.52 -11.37 -13.17
C HIS A 148 17.91 -11.92 -14.56
N SER A 149 17.17 -12.88 -15.10
CA SER A 149 17.45 -13.45 -16.42
C SER A 149 17.31 -12.44 -17.56
N GLU A 150 16.41 -11.47 -17.46
CA GLU A 150 16.30 -10.35 -18.41
C GLU A 150 17.50 -9.40 -18.27
N GLY A 151 17.93 -9.11 -17.04
CA GLY A 151 19.13 -8.32 -16.76
C GLY A 151 20.41 -8.95 -17.33
N TYR A 152 20.54 -10.29 -17.27
CA TYR A 152 21.61 -11.03 -17.90
C TYR A 152 21.60 -10.84 -19.42
N LYS A 153 20.46 -11.01 -20.07
CA LYS A 153 20.30 -10.79 -21.52
C LYS A 153 20.66 -9.35 -21.95
N GLN A 154 20.47 -8.40 -21.06
CA GLN A 154 20.82 -6.99 -21.26
C GLN A 154 22.30 -6.67 -20.93
N GLY A 155 23.09 -7.66 -20.45
CA GLY A 155 24.48 -7.46 -20.07
C GLY A 155 24.70 -6.67 -18.78
N ILE A 156 23.68 -6.52 -17.94
CA ILE A 156 23.74 -5.72 -16.70
C ILE A 156 23.66 -6.56 -15.43
N ALA A 157 23.49 -7.89 -15.55
CA ALA A 157 23.45 -8.84 -14.45
C ALA A 157 24.22 -10.13 -14.78
N SER A 158 24.57 -10.91 -13.76
CA SER A 158 25.17 -12.24 -13.91
C SER A 158 24.14 -13.25 -14.43
N ASN A 159 24.64 -14.41 -14.86
CA ASN A 159 23.76 -15.47 -15.41
C ASN A 159 23.02 -16.21 -14.31
N HIS A 160 21.74 -15.83 -14.09
CA HIS A 160 20.81 -16.52 -13.21
C HIS A 160 19.43 -16.61 -13.86
N GLY A 161 18.69 -17.70 -13.54
CA GLY A 161 17.41 -18.01 -14.16
C GLY A 161 16.18 -17.43 -13.47
N ASP A 162 16.34 -16.77 -12.34
CA ASP A 162 15.24 -16.24 -11.56
C ASP A 162 14.64 -14.96 -12.23
N VAL A 163 13.34 -14.84 -12.29
CA VAL A 163 12.30 -15.72 -11.71
C VAL A 163 11.74 -16.73 -12.72
N MET A 164 12.35 -16.86 -13.91
CA MET A 164 11.79 -17.57 -15.07
C MET A 164 11.81 -19.10 -14.91
N HIS A 165 12.51 -19.65 -13.95
CA HIS A 165 12.43 -21.06 -13.58
C HIS A 165 11.16 -21.39 -12.77
N TRP A 166 10.51 -20.38 -12.19
CA TRP A 166 9.35 -20.53 -11.30
C TRP A 166 8.03 -20.03 -11.93
N PHE A 167 7.98 -18.77 -12.40
CA PHE A 167 6.77 -18.14 -12.90
C PHE A 167 6.02 -18.98 -13.96
N PRO A 168 6.68 -19.57 -14.98
CA PRO A 168 6.00 -20.37 -15.99
C PRO A 168 5.30 -21.61 -15.45
N LYS A 169 5.76 -22.18 -14.33
CA LYS A 169 5.10 -23.33 -13.69
C LYS A 169 3.70 -23.00 -13.19
N HIS A 170 3.42 -21.71 -12.99
CA HIS A 170 2.12 -21.17 -12.57
C HIS A 170 1.44 -20.35 -13.67
N GLY A 171 1.82 -20.53 -14.94
CA GLY A 171 1.23 -19.84 -16.08
C GLY A 171 1.49 -18.32 -16.08
N LYS A 172 2.59 -17.87 -15.45
CA LYS A 172 3.00 -16.45 -15.38
C LYS A 172 4.29 -16.21 -16.15
N SER A 173 4.51 -14.96 -16.54
CA SER A 173 5.73 -14.46 -17.19
C SER A 173 6.02 -13.06 -16.68
N MET A 174 7.18 -12.50 -17.04
CA MET A 174 7.46 -11.08 -16.76
C MET A 174 6.51 -10.15 -17.49
N ASP A 175 5.97 -10.52 -18.64
CA ASP A 175 4.97 -9.71 -19.34
C ASP A 175 3.64 -9.68 -18.58
N THR A 176 3.16 -10.83 -18.08
CA THR A 176 1.96 -10.86 -17.22
C THR A 176 2.20 -10.13 -15.90
N PHE A 177 3.43 -10.18 -15.37
CA PHE A 177 3.80 -9.45 -14.16
C PHE A 177 3.75 -7.93 -14.40
N ARG A 178 4.39 -7.44 -15.44
CA ARG A 178 4.36 -6.03 -15.85
C ARG A 178 2.95 -5.55 -16.14
N ALA A 179 2.13 -6.37 -16.83
CA ALA A 179 0.72 -6.04 -17.08
C ALA A 179 -0.08 -5.86 -15.78
N ALA A 180 0.14 -6.73 -14.78
CA ALA A 180 -0.51 -6.60 -13.48
C ALA A 180 -0.07 -5.32 -12.74
N VAL A 181 1.24 -4.98 -12.76
CA VAL A 181 1.74 -3.71 -12.18
C VAL A 181 1.13 -2.51 -12.90
N LYS A 182 1.11 -2.54 -14.25
CA LYS A 182 0.48 -1.47 -15.05
C LYS A 182 -0.98 -1.26 -14.69
N ALA A 183 -1.74 -2.33 -14.52
CA ALA A 183 -3.14 -2.26 -14.11
C ALA A 183 -3.32 -1.59 -12.75
N LEU A 184 -2.44 -1.91 -11.76
CA LEU A 184 -2.47 -1.24 -10.46
C LEU A 184 -2.08 0.24 -10.56
N LEU A 185 -1.10 0.59 -11.39
CA LEU A 185 -0.70 1.98 -11.61
C LEU A 185 -1.84 2.78 -12.26
N ALA A 186 -2.54 2.20 -13.24
CA ALA A 186 -3.68 2.82 -13.89
C ALA A 186 -4.88 2.98 -12.93
N ALA A 187 -5.22 1.94 -12.18
CA ALA A 187 -6.31 1.98 -11.21
C ALA A 187 -6.11 3.04 -10.11
N ASP A 188 -4.86 3.41 -9.84
CA ASP A 188 -4.55 4.48 -8.89
C ASP A 188 -4.54 5.88 -9.56
N THR A 189 -4.26 5.98 -10.86
CA THR A 189 -4.42 7.25 -11.61
C THR A 189 -5.88 7.59 -11.86
N GLU A 190 -6.74 6.58 -12.05
CA GLU A 190 -8.19 6.78 -12.09
C GLU A 190 -8.76 7.20 -10.73
N LYS A 191 -8.06 6.95 -9.63
CA LYS A 191 -8.43 7.41 -8.28
C LYS A 191 -7.99 8.85 -7.98
N ASP A 192 -7.14 9.45 -8.80
CA ASP A 192 -6.81 10.88 -8.74
C ASP A 192 -7.84 11.77 -9.47
N GLU A 193 -8.75 11.19 -10.26
CA GLU A 193 -9.99 11.82 -10.68
C GLU A 193 -10.95 11.87 -9.48
N PRO A 194 -11.83 12.89 -9.36
CA PRO A 194 -12.76 12.99 -8.24
C PRO A 194 -13.62 11.73 -8.18
N VAL A 195 -13.34 10.86 -7.23
CA VAL A 195 -14.14 9.66 -7.00
C VAL A 195 -15.52 10.12 -6.53
N GLN A 196 -16.49 10.09 -7.41
CA GLN A 196 -17.86 9.89 -6.99
C GLN A 196 -17.94 8.45 -6.52
N GLU A 197 -17.84 8.24 -5.22
CA GLU A 197 -18.21 6.97 -4.62
C GLU A 197 -19.71 6.82 -4.88
N GLU A 198 -20.08 6.12 -5.96
CA GLU A 198 -21.42 5.56 -6.08
C GLU A 198 -21.52 4.50 -4.97
N THR A 199 -21.85 4.97 -3.78
CA THR A 199 -22.41 4.08 -2.76
C THR A 199 -23.65 3.46 -3.40
N PRO A 200 -23.78 2.12 -3.43
CA PRO A 200 -25.04 1.51 -3.86
C PRO A 200 -26.14 2.20 -3.09
N ALA A 201 -27.14 2.70 -3.79
CA ALA A 201 -28.24 3.46 -3.19
C ALA A 201 -28.83 2.61 -2.06
N ILE A 202 -28.49 2.94 -0.81
CA ILE A 202 -29.04 2.27 0.36
C ILE A 202 -30.49 2.72 0.42
N THR A 203 -31.40 1.85 0.01
CA THR A 203 -32.83 2.08 0.09
C THR A 203 -33.28 1.89 1.53
N TYR A 204 -33.66 2.99 2.16
CA TYR A 204 -34.21 2.97 3.50
C TYR A 204 -35.71 2.67 3.47
N PRO A 205 -36.27 1.88 4.42
CA PRO A 205 -37.69 1.54 4.43
C PRO A 205 -38.57 2.80 4.41
N GLU A 206 -39.56 2.85 3.55
CA GLU A 206 -40.54 3.94 3.53
C GLU A 206 -41.28 4.09 4.86
N LYS A 207 -41.49 2.98 5.60
CA LYS A 207 -42.11 2.94 6.92
C LYS A 207 -41.36 1.99 7.82
N LEU A 208 -40.93 2.48 8.99
CA LEU A 208 -40.28 1.66 10.01
C LEU A 208 -41.32 0.87 10.81
N THR A 209 -41.05 -0.40 11.07
CA THR A 209 -41.81 -1.26 11.95
C THR A 209 -41.51 -0.98 13.43
N SER A 210 -40.24 -0.57 13.72
CA SER A 210 -39.79 -0.16 15.05
C SER A 210 -38.85 1.05 14.92
N GLY A 211 -38.77 1.87 15.98
CA GLY A 211 -37.96 3.09 15.99
C GLY A 211 -38.52 4.23 15.17
N TYR A 212 -37.72 5.26 14.93
CA TYR A 212 -38.14 6.48 14.26
C TYR A 212 -37.00 7.06 13.41
N TYR A 213 -37.34 7.62 12.27
CA TYR A 213 -36.53 8.63 11.60
C TYR A 213 -36.59 9.93 12.41
N ARG A 214 -35.44 10.46 12.81
CA ARG A 214 -35.35 11.67 13.64
C ARG A 214 -34.82 12.82 12.81
N VAL A 215 -35.46 13.98 12.92
CA VAL A 215 -35.03 15.20 12.22
C VAL A 215 -34.31 16.12 13.22
N ARG A 216 -33.00 16.34 13.00
CA ARG A 216 -32.11 17.10 13.91
C ARG A 216 -31.05 17.87 13.10
N LYS A 217 -30.37 18.84 13.74
CA LYS A 217 -29.16 19.46 13.14
C LYS A 217 -27.98 18.50 13.10
N THR A 218 -27.75 17.77 14.19
CA THR A 218 -26.76 16.70 14.27
C THR A 218 -27.34 15.53 15.11
N TRP A 219 -26.82 14.32 14.93
CA TRP A 219 -27.30 13.18 15.72
C TRP A 219 -27.13 13.38 17.24
N LYS A 220 -26.00 13.95 17.65
CA LYS A 220 -25.69 14.18 19.07
C LYS A 220 -26.49 15.31 19.71
N ASP A 221 -27.00 16.25 18.92
CA ASP A 221 -27.80 17.36 19.42
C ASP A 221 -29.29 16.99 19.50
N SER A 222 -29.65 16.32 20.56
CA SER A 222 -31.04 15.92 20.80
C SER A 222 -31.98 17.10 21.03
N LYS A 223 -31.46 18.27 21.46
CA LYS A 223 -32.26 19.49 21.68
C LYS A 223 -32.69 20.15 20.37
N SER A 224 -31.98 19.90 19.28
CA SER A 224 -32.33 20.39 17.94
C SER A 224 -33.39 19.52 17.24
N GLN A 225 -33.97 18.52 17.92
CA GLN A 225 -34.91 17.63 17.28
C GLN A 225 -36.21 18.32 16.91
N VAL A 226 -36.49 18.40 15.62
CA VAL A 226 -37.73 18.95 15.05
C VAL A 226 -38.86 17.96 15.11
N GLY A 227 -38.55 16.65 14.97
CA GLY A 227 -39.55 15.59 15.01
C GLY A 227 -38.96 14.19 14.91
N ALA A 228 -39.84 13.20 15.12
CA ALA A 228 -39.54 11.78 14.95
C ALA A 228 -40.71 11.10 14.23
N TYR A 229 -40.42 10.40 13.12
CA TYR A 229 -41.41 9.90 12.19
C TYR A 229 -41.17 8.43 11.89
N ARG A 230 -42.25 7.63 11.80
CA ARG A 230 -42.12 6.26 11.30
C ARG A 230 -42.11 6.16 9.79
N VAL A 231 -42.61 7.20 9.10
CA VAL A 231 -42.65 7.27 7.62
C VAL A 231 -41.59 8.20 7.12
N LEU A 232 -40.72 7.70 6.26
CA LEU A 232 -39.56 8.42 5.71
C LEU A 232 -39.97 9.70 4.98
N LYS A 233 -41.03 9.63 4.16
CA LYS A 233 -41.57 10.80 3.45
C LYS A 233 -41.93 11.94 4.38
N ASN A 234 -42.50 11.63 5.56
CA ASN A 234 -42.88 12.65 6.54
C ASN A 234 -41.66 13.28 7.22
N ALA A 235 -40.60 12.45 7.48
CA ALA A 235 -39.34 12.93 8.02
C ALA A 235 -38.64 13.86 7.02
N LYS A 236 -38.56 13.49 5.76
CA LYS A 236 -38.00 14.33 4.67
C LYS A 236 -38.75 15.68 4.58
N LYS A 237 -40.08 15.65 4.53
CA LYS A 237 -40.91 16.87 4.49
C LYS A 237 -40.68 17.78 5.71
N ALA A 238 -40.39 17.21 6.87
CA ALA A 238 -40.07 17.99 8.07
C ALA A 238 -38.67 18.60 7.98
N ALA A 239 -37.70 17.89 7.43
CA ALA A 239 -36.35 18.44 7.20
C ALA A 239 -36.36 19.58 6.18
N ASP A 240 -37.13 19.45 5.08
CA ASP A 240 -37.29 20.51 4.06
C ASP A 240 -37.86 21.81 4.64
N LYS A 241 -38.77 21.70 5.61
CA LYS A 241 -39.34 22.87 6.29
C LYS A 241 -38.43 23.49 7.33
N ASN A 242 -37.34 22.83 7.70
CA ASN A 242 -36.39 23.24 8.73
C ASN A 242 -34.95 23.22 8.19
N PRO A 243 -34.53 24.20 7.40
CA PRO A 243 -33.20 24.25 6.81
C PRO A 243 -32.10 24.06 7.86
N GLY A 244 -31.05 23.30 7.49
CA GLY A 244 -29.95 22.94 8.38
C GLY A 244 -30.24 21.75 9.30
N THR A 245 -31.36 21.04 9.10
CA THR A 245 -31.62 19.77 9.77
C THR A 245 -31.51 18.60 8.79
N TYR A 246 -31.22 17.41 9.33
CA TYR A 246 -31.07 16.16 8.61
C TYR A 246 -32.01 15.10 9.15
N VAL A 247 -32.43 14.19 8.29
CA VAL A 247 -33.15 12.98 8.72
C VAL A 247 -32.10 11.94 9.08
N PHE A 248 -32.20 11.41 10.31
CA PHE A 248 -31.34 10.34 10.81
C PHE A 248 -32.12 9.04 10.94
N THR A 249 -31.48 7.92 10.64
CA THR A 249 -31.94 6.59 10.99
C THR A 249 -31.88 6.37 12.49
N ASN A 250 -32.39 5.22 12.96
CA ASN A 250 -32.45 4.94 14.40
C ASN A 250 -31.06 4.71 15.03
N ASP A 251 -30.07 4.38 14.23
CA ASP A 251 -28.64 4.20 14.58
C ASP A 251 -27.78 5.46 14.33
N GLY A 252 -28.41 6.56 13.88
CA GLY A 252 -27.77 7.86 13.79
C GLY A 252 -27.12 8.18 12.44
N VAL A 253 -27.40 7.41 11.41
CA VAL A 253 -26.94 7.70 10.05
C VAL A 253 -27.81 8.80 9.45
N ALA A 254 -27.21 9.90 8.97
CA ALA A 254 -27.90 10.96 8.24
C ALA A 254 -28.21 10.49 6.81
N ILE A 255 -29.50 10.55 6.43
CA ILE A 255 -29.99 10.00 5.16
C ILE A 255 -30.73 11.01 4.28
N TYR A 256 -31.00 12.21 4.79
CA TYR A 256 -31.68 13.25 4.02
C TYR A 256 -31.55 14.63 4.70
N PRO A 257 -31.40 15.79 3.96
CA PRO A 257 -31.09 15.73 2.55
C PRO A 257 -29.84 14.91 2.33
N GLU A 258 -29.74 14.27 1.20
CA GLU A 258 -28.53 13.52 0.86
C GLU A 258 -27.35 14.47 1.05
N LYS A 259 -26.49 14.17 2.05
CA LYS A 259 -25.29 14.98 2.26
C LYS A 259 -24.54 14.84 0.94
N ALA A 260 -24.43 15.92 0.19
CA ALA A 260 -23.69 15.89 -1.06
C ALA A 260 -22.43 15.07 -0.80
N ALA A 261 -22.25 13.98 -1.52
CA ALA A 261 -21.12 13.10 -1.32
C ALA A 261 -19.90 13.99 -1.20
N GLU A 262 -19.21 13.98 -0.06
CA GLU A 262 -18.02 14.80 0.12
C GLU A 262 -17.03 14.30 -0.94
N THR A 263 -17.00 14.99 -2.07
CA THR A 263 -16.05 14.69 -3.12
C THR A 263 -14.68 15.05 -2.58
N TYR A 264 -13.80 14.06 -2.52
CA TYR A 264 -12.44 14.25 -2.07
C TYR A 264 -11.49 13.54 -3.03
N ARG A 265 -10.28 14.04 -3.12
CA ARG A 265 -9.17 13.36 -3.79
C ARG A 265 -8.41 12.55 -2.76
N ILE A 266 -7.74 11.49 -3.20
CA ILE A 266 -6.81 10.77 -2.34
C ILE A 266 -5.39 11.23 -2.65
N HIS A 267 -4.70 11.71 -1.62
CA HIS A 267 -3.26 11.97 -1.68
C HIS A 267 -2.50 10.91 -0.89
N THR A 268 -1.53 10.26 -1.55
CA THR A 268 -0.61 9.35 -0.85
C THR A 268 0.58 10.14 -0.36
N VAL A 269 0.74 10.23 0.95
CA VAL A 269 1.82 10.96 1.60
C VAL A 269 3.18 10.40 1.19
N VAL A 270 4.06 11.25 0.70
CA VAL A 270 5.45 10.92 0.37
C VAL A 270 6.41 11.57 1.38
N LYS A 271 7.68 11.13 1.35
CA LYS A 271 8.71 11.71 2.24
C LYS A 271 8.90 13.20 1.98
N GLY A 272 8.76 13.98 3.04
CA GLY A 272 8.87 15.44 2.97
C GLY A 272 7.54 16.17 2.91
N ASP A 273 6.43 15.46 2.68
CA ASP A 273 5.11 16.07 2.73
C ASP A 273 4.77 16.59 4.14
N THR A 274 4.12 17.74 4.15
CA THR A 274 3.45 18.27 5.34
C THR A 274 1.97 18.51 5.02
N LEU A 275 1.12 18.48 6.04
CA LEU A 275 -0.30 18.83 5.84
C LEU A 275 -0.46 20.24 5.24
N TRP A 276 0.45 21.14 5.57
CA TRP A 276 0.48 22.52 5.03
C TRP A 276 0.76 22.53 3.53
N ASP A 277 1.81 21.81 3.07
CA ASP A 277 2.18 21.76 1.67
C ASP A 277 1.13 21.04 0.83
N ILE A 278 0.53 19.99 1.38
CA ILE A 278 -0.59 19.27 0.76
C ILE A 278 -1.80 20.19 0.61
N ALA A 279 -2.16 20.95 1.66
CA ALA A 279 -3.25 21.93 1.59
C ALA A 279 -2.94 23.03 0.58
N LYS A 280 -1.72 23.58 0.59
CA LYS A 280 -1.29 24.58 -0.39
C LYS A 280 -1.40 24.06 -1.83
N LYS A 281 -0.98 22.82 -2.06
CA LYS A 281 -1.01 22.17 -3.39
C LYS A 281 -2.43 21.95 -3.91
N TYR A 282 -3.32 21.44 -3.06
CA TYR A 282 -4.65 20.96 -3.51
C TYR A 282 -5.79 21.95 -3.21
N LEU A 283 -5.65 22.75 -2.15
CA LEU A 283 -6.69 23.71 -1.72
C LEU A 283 -6.28 25.17 -2.01
N GLY A 284 -5.07 25.38 -2.56
CA GLY A 284 -4.55 26.71 -2.90
C GLY A 284 -3.98 27.49 -1.69
N ASP A 285 -4.26 27.07 -0.47
CA ASP A 285 -3.81 27.75 0.76
C ASP A 285 -3.39 26.71 1.82
N GLY A 286 -2.14 26.80 2.28
CA GLY A 286 -1.60 25.91 3.30
C GLY A 286 -2.32 26.05 4.65
N SER A 287 -2.88 27.22 4.98
CA SER A 287 -3.63 27.43 6.22
C SER A 287 -4.91 26.58 6.32
N ARG A 288 -5.39 26.03 5.21
CA ARG A 288 -6.53 25.13 5.12
C ARG A 288 -6.22 23.68 5.52
N TYR A 289 -4.99 23.35 5.94
CA TYR A 289 -4.64 22.01 6.40
C TYR A 289 -5.56 21.43 7.51
N PRO A 290 -6.21 22.23 8.38
CA PRO A 290 -7.17 21.68 9.33
C PRO A 290 -8.37 20.98 8.68
N GLU A 291 -8.73 21.35 7.45
CA GLU A 291 -9.81 20.70 6.69
C GLU A 291 -9.39 19.26 6.31
N ILE A 292 -8.15 19.10 5.84
CA ILE A 292 -7.58 17.75 5.57
C ILE A 292 -7.54 16.95 6.87
N LYS A 293 -7.10 17.56 7.95
CA LYS A 293 -7.01 16.92 9.25
C LYS A 293 -8.38 16.43 9.75
N ALA A 294 -9.41 17.26 9.62
CA ALA A 294 -10.78 16.92 10.02
C ALA A 294 -11.37 15.80 9.18
N LEU A 295 -11.15 15.84 7.84
CA LEU A 295 -11.67 14.85 6.90
C LEU A 295 -11.05 13.46 7.10
N ASN A 296 -9.86 13.40 7.72
CA ASN A 296 -9.13 12.15 7.97
C ASN A 296 -9.05 11.78 9.46
N ASP A 297 -9.81 12.42 10.34
CA ASP A 297 -9.84 12.19 11.80
C ASP A 297 -8.46 12.24 12.47
N LEU A 298 -7.54 13.04 11.93
CA LEU A 298 -6.16 13.11 12.44
C LEU A 298 -6.10 13.86 13.77
N LYS A 299 -5.50 13.26 14.77
CA LYS A 299 -5.35 13.85 16.12
C LYS A 299 -4.11 14.75 16.24
N SER A 300 -3.13 14.61 15.34
CA SER A 300 -1.92 15.44 15.28
C SER A 300 -1.66 15.94 13.87
N ASN A 301 -0.66 16.80 13.69
CA ASN A 301 -0.23 17.27 12.37
C ASN A 301 0.84 16.35 11.76
N VAL A 302 1.24 15.31 12.48
CA VAL A 302 2.23 14.34 12.01
C VAL A 302 1.55 13.38 11.04
N ILE A 303 2.12 13.26 9.84
CA ILE A 303 1.70 12.32 8.81
C ILE A 303 2.91 11.47 8.40
N TYR A 304 2.66 10.28 7.94
CA TYR A 304 3.71 9.33 7.59
C TYR A 304 3.61 8.94 6.13
N SER A 305 4.77 8.80 5.49
CA SER A 305 4.87 8.34 4.10
C SER A 305 4.12 7.03 3.90
N GLY A 306 3.33 6.95 2.83
CA GLY A 306 2.44 5.82 2.54
C GLY A 306 1.00 5.98 3.05
N TRP A 307 0.71 6.98 3.90
CA TRP A 307 -0.68 7.25 4.29
C TRP A 307 -1.50 7.78 3.11
N LYS A 308 -2.75 7.35 3.03
CA LYS A 308 -3.73 7.87 2.08
C LYS A 308 -4.62 8.89 2.79
N LEU A 309 -4.48 10.15 2.42
CA LEU A 309 -5.27 11.24 2.97
C LEU A 309 -6.38 11.64 2.00
N LYS A 310 -7.59 11.76 2.51
CA LYS A 310 -8.71 12.39 1.82
C LYS A 310 -8.47 13.90 1.80
N ILE A 311 -8.47 14.49 0.62
CA ILE A 311 -8.29 15.94 0.42
C ILE A 311 -9.61 16.50 -0.07
N PRO A 312 -10.23 17.47 0.61
CA PRO A 312 -11.47 18.10 0.14
C PRO A 312 -11.26 18.77 -1.22
N ASN A 313 -12.29 18.78 -2.05
CA ASN A 313 -12.27 19.45 -3.37
C ASN A 313 -12.38 20.96 -3.21
#